data_7703860d349c9fefb7de8185a80ae510
#
_entry.id   7703860d349c9fefb7de8185a80ae510
#
_cell.length_a   1.000
_cell.length_b   1.000
_cell.length_c   1.000
_cell.angle_alpha   90.00
_cell.angle_beta   90.00
_cell.angle_gamma   90.00
#
_symmetry.space_group_name_H-M   'P 1'
#
loop_
_entity.id
_entity.type
_entity.pdbx_description
1 polymer ?
#
loop_
_entity_poly.entity_id
_entity_poly.type
_entity_poly.pdbx_seq_one_letter_code
_entity_poly.pdbx_strand_id
1 'polypeptide(L)'
;LAGAFFYSFWFVPEYGFWKGIGYSLFHSVSAFCNAGIDLVGESSFAPFVTNPLINFTTMGLIFLSGLGFPVWWEVLERVQDLVKGKRTRKNFVRGFTLHTKLVLTTTVILLFGGALLILALDWNNASSLGSLKPAQKAMAAFFQSVTTRTAGFETIPQANFSDGSAMVSMILMFIGGSPMGTAGGVKTTTVAILLVVVASYIRGDSDTVVWGRKVMEENIRTAVVIFFFALTMAFTATVLLISVTGSPLLDCLYAVSYTHLTLPTNSL
;
A
#
# COMPACT_ATOMS: atom_id res chain seq x y z
N LEU A 1 12.62 -2.94 15.25
CA LEU A 1 13.96 -3.55 15.48
C LEU A 1 14.30 -4.58 14.39
N ALA A 2 13.40 -5.51 14.01
CA ALA A 2 13.69 -6.51 12.97
C ALA A 2 14.07 -5.86 11.63
N GLY A 3 13.34 -4.84 11.19
CA GLY A 3 13.68 -4.10 9.97
C GLY A 3 15.04 -3.42 10.05
N ALA A 4 15.35 -2.81 11.19
CA ALA A 4 16.66 -2.19 11.39
C ALA A 4 17.82 -3.21 11.30
N PHE A 5 17.60 -4.43 11.79
CA PHE A 5 18.57 -5.51 11.64
C PHE A 5 18.83 -5.84 10.17
N PHE A 6 17.79 -5.97 9.33
CA PHE A 6 17.98 -6.22 7.90
C PHE A 6 18.63 -5.04 7.18
N TYR A 7 18.23 -3.81 7.47
CA TYR A 7 18.85 -2.63 6.89
C TYR A 7 20.33 -2.47 7.29
N SER A 8 20.74 -2.91 8.49
CA SER A 8 22.11 -2.79 8.95
C SER A 8 23.11 -3.57 8.10
N PHE A 9 22.70 -4.66 7.45
CA PHE A 9 23.56 -5.39 6.51
C PHE A 9 23.99 -4.57 5.30
N TRP A 10 23.23 -3.53 4.96
CA TRP A 10 23.60 -2.61 3.89
C TRP A 10 24.17 -1.29 4.41
N PHE A 11 23.48 -0.65 5.34
CA PHE A 11 23.88 0.69 5.77
C PHE A 11 25.14 0.73 6.63
N VAL A 12 25.44 -0.31 7.40
CA VAL A 12 26.65 -0.34 8.24
C VAL A 12 27.93 -0.45 7.40
N PRO A 13 28.04 -1.33 6.38
CA PRO A 13 29.18 -1.34 5.49
C PRO A 13 29.37 -0.05 4.70
N GLU A 14 28.27 0.59 4.27
CA GLU A 14 28.30 1.78 3.41
C GLU A 14 28.65 3.05 4.17
N TYR A 15 28.03 3.26 5.36
CA TYR A 15 28.13 4.52 6.10
C TYR A 15 28.93 4.43 7.41
N GLY A 16 29.52 3.26 7.71
CA GLY A 16 30.18 2.97 8.98
C GLY A 16 29.21 2.63 10.10
N PHE A 17 29.77 2.09 11.21
CA PHE A 17 28.95 1.45 12.26
C PHE A 17 27.89 2.38 12.86
N TRP A 18 28.27 3.53 13.41
CA TRP A 18 27.34 4.39 14.13
C TRP A 18 26.29 5.06 13.23
N LYS A 19 26.73 5.59 12.09
CA LYS A 19 25.86 6.22 11.12
C LYS A 19 24.95 5.18 10.44
N GLY A 20 25.52 4.02 10.09
CA GLY A 20 24.76 2.91 9.49
C GLY A 20 23.67 2.36 10.40
N ILE A 21 23.93 2.23 11.71
CA ILE A 21 22.90 1.86 12.70
C ILE A 21 21.82 2.93 12.81
N GLY A 22 22.20 4.19 12.86
CA GLY A 22 21.24 5.31 12.87
C GLY A 22 20.32 5.30 11.65
N TYR A 23 20.87 5.13 10.46
CA TYR A 23 20.11 5.01 9.20
C TYR A 23 19.19 3.79 9.20
N SER A 24 19.68 2.64 9.67
CA SER A 24 18.90 1.41 9.75
C SER A 24 17.69 1.54 10.68
N LEU A 25 17.86 2.14 11.84
CA LEU A 25 16.78 2.39 12.78
C LEU A 25 15.78 3.39 12.21
N PHE A 26 16.25 4.51 11.67
CA PHE A 26 15.41 5.55 11.10
C PHE A 26 14.53 5.00 9.97
N HIS A 27 15.13 4.35 8.97
CA HIS A 27 14.38 3.81 7.83
C HIS A 27 13.43 2.68 8.24
N SER A 28 13.80 1.87 9.25
CA SER A 28 12.90 0.85 9.79
C SER A 28 11.65 1.46 10.45
N VAL A 29 11.80 2.54 11.19
CA VAL A 29 10.68 3.27 11.79
C VAL A 29 9.86 3.95 10.72
N SER A 30 10.51 4.68 9.81
CA SER A 30 9.85 5.39 8.70
C SER A 30 9.01 4.43 7.84
N ALA A 31 9.56 3.28 7.45
CA ALA A 31 8.84 2.28 6.66
C ALA A 31 7.68 1.64 7.45
N PHE A 32 7.87 1.33 8.72
CA PHE A 32 6.81 0.74 9.53
C PHE A 32 5.69 1.73 9.87
N CYS A 33 6.01 3.01 10.00
CA CYS A 33 5.02 4.06 10.23
C CYS A 33 4.35 4.57 8.94
N ASN A 34 4.72 4.02 7.76
CA ASN A 34 4.31 4.52 6.44
C ASN A 34 4.57 6.03 6.29
N ALA A 35 5.72 6.50 6.78
CA ALA A 35 6.07 7.92 6.75
C ALA A 35 6.79 8.33 5.45
N GLY A 36 7.49 7.39 4.79
CA GLY A 36 8.20 7.63 3.53
C GLY A 36 9.37 8.60 3.60
N ILE A 37 9.76 8.99 4.82
CA ILE A 37 10.89 9.89 5.04
C ILE A 37 12.17 9.06 5.00
N ASP A 38 13.17 9.54 4.27
CA ASP A 38 14.48 8.89 4.16
C ASP A 38 15.63 9.86 4.42
N LEU A 39 16.83 9.30 4.64
CA LEU A 39 18.06 10.03 4.89
C LEU A 39 19.12 9.79 3.81
N VAL A 40 18.73 9.11 2.70
CA VAL A 40 19.69 8.63 1.71
C VAL A 40 20.07 9.70 0.70
N GLY A 41 19.16 10.63 0.39
CA GLY A 41 19.44 11.71 -0.55
C GLY A 41 18.18 12.25 -1.24
N GLU A 42 18.38 13.08 -2.25
CA GLU A 42 17.30 13.79 -2.95
C GLU A 42 16.35 12.88 -3.75
N SER A 43 16.78 11.67 -4.12
CA SER A 43 16.02 10.75 -4.97
C SER A 43 15.44 9.54 -4.20
N SER A 44 15.23 9.68 -2.90
CA SER A 44 14.71 8.62 -2.03
C SER A 44 15.46 7.28 -2.23
N PHE A 45 14.76 6.17 -2.43
CA PHE A 45 15.37 4.85 -2.62
C PHE A 45 15.68 4.50 -4.09
N ALA A 46 15.68 5.47 -5.01
CA ALA A 46 16.05 5.23 -6.40
C ALA A 46 17.44 4.56 -6.58
N PRO A 47 18.49 4.90 -5.79
CA PRO A 47 19.77 4.19 -5.87
C PRO A 47 19.67 2.70 -5.53
N PHE A 48 18.63 2.27 -4.82
CA PHE A 48 18.44 0.90 -4.37
C PHE A 48 17.41 0.11 -5.19
N VAL A 49 16.96 0.62 -6.33
CA VAL A 49 15.95 -0.04 -7.18
C VAL A 49 16.29 -1.50 -7.51
N THR A 50 17.60 -1.83 -7.61
CA THR A 50 18.08 -3.18 -7.89
C THR A 50 18.48 -3.97 -6.64
N ASN A 51 18.44 -3.39 -5.46
CA ASN A 51 18.86 -4.03 -4.21
C ASN A 51 17.71 -4.81 -3.56
N PRO A 52 17.70 -6.16 -3.61
CA PRO A 52 16.59 -6.94 -3.08
C PRO A 52 16.46 -6.84 -1.56
N LEU A 53 17.57 -6.72 -0.83
CA LEU A 53 17.53 -6.65 0.64
C LEU A 53 16.76 -5.41 1.11
N ILE A 54 17.11 -4.23 0.60
CA ILE A 54 16.43 -2.98 0.95
C ILE A 54 14.98 -3.02 0.50
N ASN A 55 14.72 -3.42 -0.77
CA ASN A 55 13.36 -3.46 -1.31
C ASN A 55 12.46 -4.40 -0.50
N PHE A 56 12.85 -5.66 -0.27
CA PHE A 56 12.01 -6.60 0.47
C PHE A 56 11.85 -6.23 1.94
N THR A 57 12.86 -5.64 2.58
CA THR A 57 12.76 -5.15 3.95
C THR A 57 11.73 -4.02 4.04
N THR A 58 11.82 -3.03 3.14
CA THR A 58 10.89 -1.90 3.09
C THR A 58 9.46 -2.37 2.81
N MET A 59 9.27 -3.16 1.75
CA MET A 59 7.96 -3.71 1.39
C MET A 59 7.36 -4.54 2.52
N GLY A 60 8.17 -5.37 3.17
CA GLY A 60 7.73 -6.18 4.32
C GLY A 60 7.24 -5.33 5.48
N LEU A 61 7.96 -4.27 5.84
CA LEU A 61 7.57 -3.36 6.92
C LEU A 61 6.28 -2.62 6.60
N ILE A 62 6.16 -2.06 5.38
CA ILE A 62 4.96 -1.36 4.91
C ILE A 62 3.75 -2.31 4.87
N PHE A 63 3.93 -3.51 4.34
CA PHE A 63 2.87 -4.52 4.28
C PHE A 63 2.37 -4.88 5.67
N LEU A 64 3.30 -5.17 6.57
CA LEU A 64 2.98 -5.58 7.92
C LEU A 64 2.24 -4.47 8.68
N SER A 65 2.70 -3.25 8.63
CA SER A 65 2.07 -2.11 9.33
C SER A 65 0.72 -1.71 8.71
N GLY A 66 0.57 -1.88 7.41
CA GLY A 66 -0.66 -1.57 6.68
C GLY A 66 -1.81 -2.57 6.87
N LEU A 67 -1.54 -3.77 7.42
CA LEU A 67 -2.60 -4.77 7.68
C LEU A 67 -3.53 -4.41 8.84
N GLY A 68 -3.07 -3.59 9.77
CA GLY A 68 -3.82 -3.23 10.98
C GLY A 68 -3.66 -4.23 12.13
N PHE A 69 -3.66 -3.70 13.37
CA PHE A 69 -3.42 -4.49 14.58
C PHE A 69 -4.40 -5.65 14.82
N PRO A 70 -5.72 -5.51 14.54
CA PRO A 70 -6.65 -6.62 14.76
C PRO A 70 -6.34 -7.84 13.89
N VAL A 71 -5.92 -7.61 12.63
CA VAL A 71 -5.52 -8.69 11.72
C VAL A 71 -4.27 -9.39 12.22
N TRP A 72 -3.27 -8.61 12.67
CA TRP A 72 -2.07 -9.13 13.28
C TRP A 72 -2.35 -10.03 14.47
N TRP A 73 -3.19 -9.54 15.39
CA TRP A 73 -3.52 -10.26 16.61
C TRP A 73 -4.20 -11.59 16.30
N GLU A 74 -5.21 -11.55 15.42
CA GLU A 74 -5.91 -12.75 15.01
C GLU A 74 -4.99 -13.77 14.30
N VAL A 75 -4.09 -13.30 13.43
CA VAL A 75 -3.13 -14.18 12.74
C VAL A 75 -2.17 -14.82 13.73
N LEU A 76 -1.61 -14.03 14.66
CA LEU A 76 -0.67 -14.53 15.68
C LEU A 76 -1.33 -15.56 16.62
N GLU A 77 -2.54 -15.30 17.11
CA GLU A 77 -3.29 -16.26 17.93
C GLU A 77 -3.50 -17.58 17.20
N ARG A 78 -3.88 -17.51 15.92
CA ARG A 78 -4.10 -18.72 15.12
C ARG A 78 -2.84 -19.49 14.83
N VAL A 79 -1.73 -18.80 14.58
CA VAL A 79 -0.42 -19.45 14.41
C VAL A 79 -0.02 -20.14 15.72
N GLN A 80 -0.19 -19.49 16.87
CA GLN A 80 0.07 -20.11 18.17
C GLN A 80 -0.79 -21.35 18.43
N ASP A 81 -2.08 -21.27 18.11
CA ASP A 81 -3.00 -22.42 18.23
C ASP A 81 -2.62 -23.58 17.32
N LEU A 82 -2.13 -23.27 16.10
CA LEU A 82 -1.63 -24.28 15.17
C LEU A 82 -0.37 -24.97 15.70
N VAL A 83 0.58 -24.18 16.21
CA VAL A 83 1.85 -24.69 16.78
C VAL A 83 1.58 -25.53 18.04
N LYS A 84 0.61 -25.12 18.87
CA LYS A 84 0.19 -25.87 20.07
C LYS A 84 -0.68 -27.10 19.76
N GLY A 85 -0.92 -27.41 18.48
CA GLY A 85 -1.74 -28.56 18.05
C GLY A 85 -3.23 -28.43 18.35
N LYS A 86 -3.71 -27.28 18.78
CA LYS A 86 -5.12 -27.03 19.09
C LYS A 86 -6.02 -26.91 17.86
N ARG A 87 -5.42 -26.65 16.68
CA ARG A 87 -6.14 -26.47 15.40
C ARG A 87 -5.48 -27.25 14.27
N THR A 88 -6.31 -27.66 13.30
CA THR A 88 -5.84 -28.32 12.08
C THR A 88 -5.62 -27.29 10.98
N ARG A 89 -4.60 -27.50 10.13
CA ARG A 89 -4.29 -26.63 8.98
C ARG A 89 -5.50 -26.31 8.10
N LYS A 90 -6.42 -27.27 7.91
CA LYS A 90 -7.65 -27.11 7.11
C LYS A 90 -8.59 -26.02 7.65
N ASN A 91 -8.57 -25.75 8.96
CA ASN A 91 -9.45 -24.77 9.62
C ASN A 91 -8.77 -23.43 9.86
N PHE A 92 -7.51 -23.27 9.45
CA PHE A 92 -6.75 -22.05 9.68
C PHE A 92 -7.43 -20.84 9.04
N VAL A 93 -7.65 -20.86 7.72
CA VAL A 93 -8.26 -19.76 6.97
C VAL A 93 -9.77 -19.63 7.19
N ARG A 94 -10.48 -20.79 7.30
CA ARG A 94 -11.94 -20.77 7.49
C ARG A 94 -12.38 -20.04 8.76
N GLY A 95 -11.59 -20.12 9.79
CA GLY A 95 -11.94 -19.55 11.08
C GLY A 95 -11.72 -18.05 11.21
N PHE A 96 -11.03 -17.36 10.30
CA PHE A 96 -10.84 -15.92 10.38
C PHE A 96 -12.16 -15.15 10.47
N THR A 97 -12.13 -14.00 11.16
CA THR A 97 -13.24 -13.05 11.17
C THR A 97 -13.50 -12.54 9.75
N LEU A 98 -14.71 -12.02 9.51
CA LEU A 98 -15.04 -11.41 8.21
C LEU A 98 -14.09 -10.24 7.90
N HIS A 99 -13.79 -9.43 8.91
CA HIS A 99 -12.84 -8.33 8.81
C HIS A 99 -11.47 -8.78 8.29
N THR A 100 -10.86 -9.75 8.95
CA THR A 100 -9.53 -10.26 8.57
C THR A 100 -9.52 -10.87 7.17
N LYS A 101 -10.58 -11.61 6.79
CA LYS A 101 -10.71 -12.16 5.43
C LYS A 101 -10.78 -11.05 4.38
N LEU A 102 -11.62 -10.04 4.60
CA LEU A 102 -11.75 -8.88 3.69
C LEU A 102 -10.41 -8.16 3.56
N VAL A 103 -9.77 -7.85 4.68
CA VAL A 103 -8.46 -7.18 4.69
C VAL A 103 -7.42 -7.96 3.89
N LEU A 104 -7.21 -9.23 4.21
CA LEU A 104 -6.19 -10.05 3.56
C LEU A 104 -6.46 -10.21 2.06
N THR A 105 -7.69 -10.55 1.69
CA THR A 105 -8.06 -10.76 0.28
C THR A 105 -7.90 -9.48 -0.52
N THR A 106 -8.45 -8.36 -0.03
CA THR A 106 -8.37 -7.08 -0.73
C THR A 106 -6.92 -6.59 -0.82
N THR A 107 -6.13 -6.73 0.26
CA THR A 107 -4.72 -6.37 0.24
C THR A 107 -3.94 -7.16 -0.81
N VAL A 108 -4.13 -8.48 -0.88
CA VAL A 108 -3.47 -9.32 -1.90
C VAL A 108 -3.88 -8.91 -3.31
N ILE A 109 -5.17 -8.71 -3.55
CA ILE A 109 -5.68 -8.28 -4.87
C ILE A 109 -5.07 -6.93 -5.28
N LEU A 110 -5.05 -5.95 -4.38
CA LEU A 110 -4.51 -4.61 -4.69
C LEU A 110 -2.99 -4.67 -4.93
N LEU A 111 -2.23 -5.40 -4.11
CA LEU A 111 -0.78 -5.48 -4.25
C LEU A 111 -0.37 -6.18 -5.55
N PHE A 112 -0.91 -7.37 -5.80
CA PHE A 112 -0.56 -8.12 -7.01
C PHE A 112 -1.20 -7.53 -8.26
N GLY A 113 -2.45 -7.09 -8.18
CA GLY A 113 -3.15 -6.42 -9.29
C GLY A 113 -2.47 -5.11 -9.68
N GLY A 114 -2.13 -4.26 -8.70
CA GLY A 114 -1.39 -3.03 -8.94
C GLY A 114 -0.01 -3.28 -9.55
N ALA A 115 0.75 -4.23 -8.99
CA ALA A 115 2.06 -4.60 -9.52
C ALA A 115 1.98 -5.12 -10.97
N LEU A 116 1.02 -5.96 -11.29
CA LEU A 116 0.82 -6.49 -12.64
C LEU A 116 0.43 -5.40 -13.63
N LEU A 117 -0.45 -4.47 -13.23
CA LEU A 117 -0.85 -3.36 -14.09
C LEU A 117 0.33 -2.42 -14.36
N ILE A 118 1.06 -2.00 -13.33
CA ILE A 118 2.24 -1.14 -13.48
C ILE A 118 3.30 -1.84 -14.33
N LEU A 119 3.55 -3.13 -14.09
CA LEU A 119 4.50 -3.92 -14.86
C LEU A 119 4.11 -4.00 -16.36
N ALA A 120 2.83 -4.20 -16.65
CA ALA A 120 2.32 -4.30 -18.02
C ALA A 120 2.39 -2.96 -18.76
N LEU A 121 2.02 -1.86 -18.08
CA LEU A 121 1.96 -0.53 -18.69
C LEU A 121 3.35 0.07 -18.93
N ASP A 122 4.29 -0.15 -18.01
CA ASP A 122 5.62 0.43 -18.07
C ASP A 122 6.73 -0.55 -18.48
N TRP A 123 6.39 -1.75 -18.95
CA TRP A 123 7.39 -2.77 -19.32
C TRP A 123 8.47 -2.25 -20.27
N ASN A 124 8.08 -1.46 -21.28
CA ASN A 124 8.97 -0.91 -22.30
C ASN A 124 9.30 0.58 -22.08
N ASN A 125 8.82 1.21 -21.02
CA ASN A 125 9.09 2.60 -20.72
C ASN A 125 10.54 2.77 -20.25
N ALA A 126 11.41 3.30 -21.11
CA ALA A 126 12.84 3.45 -20.85
C ALA A 126 13.16 4.36 -19.65
N SER A 127 12.26 5.30 -19.35
CA SER A 127 12.43 6.25 -18.22
C SER A 127 12.10 5.62 -16.85
N SER A 128 11.34 4.52 -16.83
CA SER A 128 10.92 3.83 -15.61
C SER A 128 11.49 2.41 -15.53
N LEU A 129 10.72 1.40 -15.98
CA LEU A 129 11.09 -0.01 -15.88
C LEU A 129 11.97 -0.51 -17.04
N GLY A 130 11.94 0.14 -18.21
CA GLY A 130 12.49 -0.38 -19.46
C GLY A 130 13.98 -0.74 -19.39
N SER A 131 14.78 0.01 -18.65
CA SER A 131 16.22 -0.20 -18.49
C SER A 131 16.60 -1.38 -17.56
N LEU A 132 15.64 -1.90 -16.78
CA LEU A 132 15.87 -2.94 -15.78
C LEU A 132 15.79 -4.35 -16.38
N LYS A 133 16.44 -5.32 -15.74
CA LYS A 133 16.29 -6.75 -16.07
C LYS A 133 14.88 -7.25 -15.67
N PRO A 134 14.33 -8.31 -16.31
CA PRO A 134 12.97 -8.77 -16.04
C PRO A 134 12.63 -9.00 -14.56
N ALA A 135 13.52 -9.62 -13.80
CA ALA A 135 13.33 -9.84 -12.36
C ALA A 135 13.33 -8.52 -11.56
N GLN A 136 14.17 -7.56 -11.95
CA GLN A 136 14.24 -6.23 -11.34
C GLN A 136 13.00 -5.40 -11.68
N LYS A 137 12.47 -5.50 -12.92
CA LYS A 137 11.18 -4.89 -13.32
C LYS A 137 10.04 -5.37 -12.44
N ALA A 138 9.95 -6.69 -12.23
CA ALA A 138 8.92 -7.27 -11.38
C ALA A 138 9.06 -6.80 -9.91
N MET A 139 10.27 -6.75 -9.37
CA MET A 139 10.53 -6.26 -8.02
C MET A 139 10.19 -4.77 -7.88
N ALA A 140 10.58 -3.93 -8.83
CA ALA A 140 10.32 -2.49 -8.81
C ALA A 140 8.82 -2.18 -8.99
N ALA A 141 8.12 -2.88 -9.88
CA ALA A 141 6.67 -2.74 -10.04
C ALA A 141 5.92 -3.21 -8.76
N PHE A 142 6.37 -4.27 -8.13
CA PHE A 142 5.80 -4.73 -6.86
C PHE A 142 6.08 -3.74 -5.73
N PHE A 143 7.31 -3.19 -5.66
CA PHE A 143 7.65 -2.13 -4.71
C PHE A 143 6.74 -0.92 -4.90
N GLN A 144 6.53 -0.49 -6.14
CA GLN A 144 5.64 0.63 -6.47
C GLN A 144 4.21 0.37 -6.01
N SER A 145 3.67 -0.82 -6.25
CA SER A 145 2.34 -1.20 -5.77
C SER A 145 2.22 -1.21 -4.24
N VAL A 146 3.30 -1.56 -3.53
CA VAL A 146 3.33 -1.53 -2.06
C VAL A 146 3.42 -0.10 -1.54
N THR A 147 4.33 0.73 -2.09
CA THR A 147 4.59 2.07 -1.59
C THR A 147 3.44 3.04 -1.85
N THR A 148 2.71 2.90 -2.97
CA THR A 148 1.52 3.70 -3.28
C THR A 148 0.38 3.49 -2.29
N ARG A 149 0.45 2.47 -1.44
CA ARG A 149 -0.50 2.33 -0.33
C ARG A 149 -0.13 3.19 0.88
N THR A 150 0.21 4.45 0.59
CA THR A 150 0.47 5.54 1.53
C THR A 150 1.78 5.43 2.31
N ALA A 151 2.81 4.77 1.75
CA ALA A 151 4.11 4.67 2.40
C ALA A 151 5.09 5.76 1.99
N GLY A 152 5.13 6.15 0.71
CA GLY A 152 5.88 7.31 0.24
C GLY A 152 7.33 7.08 -0.16
N PHE A 153 7.89 5.89 -0.03
CA PHE A 153 9.23 5.60 -0.56
C PHE A 153 9.22 5.47 -2.08
N GLU A 154 10.27 5.93 -2.72
CA GLU A 154 10.38 5.98 -4.17
C GLU A 154 11.65 5.24 -4.65
N THR A 155 11.48 4.21 -5.46
CA THR A 155 12.57 3.50 -6.13
C THR A 155 12.67 3.83 -7.63
N ILE A 156 11.59 4.37 -8.19
CA ILE A 156 11.52 4.90 -9.55
C ILE A 156 10.85 6.26 -9.46
N PRO A 157 11.46 7.34 -10.00
CA PRO A 157 10.87 8.66 -9.99
C PRO A 157 9.46 8.65 -10.56
N GLN A 158 8.50 9.17 -9.79
CA GLN A 158 7.07 9.10 -10.13
C GLN A 158 6.76 9.82 -11.45
N ALA A 159 7.50 10.91 -11.72
CA ALA A 159 7.39 11.66 -12.97
C ALA A 159 7.78 10.85 -14.23
N ASN A 160 8.45 9.72 -14.06
CA ASN A 160 8.90 8.87 -15.16
C ASN A 160 7.86 7.79 -15.56
N PHE A 161 6.77 7.67 -14.80
CA PHE A 161 5.70 6.71 -15.15
C PHE A 161 4.87 7.19 -16.34
N SER A 162 4.35 6.22 -17.10
CA SER A 162 3.31 6.50 -18.08
C SER A 162 2.03 7.00 -17.38
N ASP A 163 1.20 7.75 -18.09
CA ASP A 163 -0.09 8.25 -17.59
C ASP A 163 -0.96 7.11 -17.05
N GLY A 164 -0.91 5.94 -17.71
CA GLY A 164 -1.62 4.75 -17.26
C GLY A 164 -1.13 4.25 -15.90
N SER A 165 0.18 4.15 -15.70
CA SER A 165 0.77 3.74 -14.43
C SER A 165 0.56 4.79 -13.33
N ALA A 166 0.62 6.07 -13.69
CA ALA A 166 0.28 7.17 -12.78
C ALA A 166 -1.19 7.03 -12.30
N MET A 167 -2.11 6.74 -13.21
CA MET A 167 -3.52 6.56 -12.87
C MET A 167 -3.75 5.33 -11.97
N VAL A 168 -3.08 4.20 -12.25
CA VAL A 168 -3.11 3.02 -11.37
C VAL A 168 -2.57 3.38 -9.98
N SER A 169 -1.46 4.11 -9.91
CA SER A 169 -0.87 4.57 -8.65
C SER A 169 -1.82 5.46 -7.85
N MET A 170 -2.52 6.39 -8.50
CA MET A 170 -3.53 7.24 -7.86
C MET A 170 -4.69 6.43 -7.29
N ILE A 171 -5.17 5.42 -8.00
CA ILE A 171 -6.22 4.52 -7.48
C ILE A 171 -5.72 3.75 -6.26
N LEU A 172 -4.48 3.23 -6.28
CA LEU A 172 -3.89 2.53 -5.16
C LEU A 172 -3.65 3.44 -3.95
N MET A 173 -3.28 4.71 -4.17
CA MET A 173 -3.15 5.73 -3.13
C MET A 173 -4.50 6.07 -2.51
N PHE A 174 -5.54 6.22 -3.33
CA PHE A 174 -6.90 6.46 -2.86
C PHE A 174 -7.39 5.29 -1.99
N ILE A 175 -7.13 4.04 -2.41
CA ILE A 175 -7.42 2.82 -1.65
C ILE A 175 -6.20 2.50 -0.77
N GLY A 176 -6.06 3.21 0.33
CA GLY A 176 -4.93 3.05 1.25
C GLY A 176 -4.88 1.71 1.98
N GLY A 177 -4.49 1.74 3.24
CA GLY A 177 -4.36 0.53 4.05
C GLY A 177 -5.63 0.06 4.73
N SER A 178 -5.45 -0.88 5.65
CA SER A 178 -6.55 -1.47 6.42
C SER A 178 -6.91 -0.63 7.64
N PRO A 179 -8.10 -0.78 8.19
CA PRO A 179 -8.46 -0.11 9.45
C PRO A 179 -7.50 -0.46 10.58
N MET A 180 -7.20 0.52 11.43
CA MET A 180 -6.28 0.39 12.57
C MET A 180 -4.84 0.02 12.18
N GLY A 181 -4.45 0.22 10.91
CA GLY A 181 -3.07 0.21 10.44
C GLY A 181 -2.51 1.62 10.34
N THR A 182 -1.21 1.75 10.03
CA THR A 182 -0.50 3.04 9.90
C THR A 182 -0.79 3.75 8.57
N ALA A 183 -1.31 3.03 7.59
CA ALA A 183 -1.59 3.57 6.26
C ALA A 183 -2.81 4.51 6.24
N GLY A 184 -2.74 5.58 5.47
CA GLY A 184 -3.81 6.54 5.21
C GLY A 184 -4.85 6.05 4.19
N GLY A 185 -5.52 6.97 3.50
CA GLY A 185 -6.48 6.72 2.44
C GLY A 185 -7.80 6.09 2.88
N VAL A 186 -8.67 5.84 1.89
CA VAL A 186 -9.92 5.09 2.11
C VAL A 186 -9.56 3.64 2.46
N LYS A 187 -10.12 3.14 3.55
CA LYS A 187 -9.72 1.82 4.07
C LYS A 187 -10.10 0.69 3.12
N THR A 188 -9.22 -0.31 3.02
CA THR A 188 -9.45 -1.49 2.16
C THR A 188 -10.78 -2.17 2.42
N THR A 189 -11.23 -2.23 3.68
CA THR A 189 -12.55 -2.79 4.05
C THR A 189 -13.71 -1.96 3.51
N THR A 190 -13.59 -0.63 3.47
CA THR A 190 -14.60 0.26 2.90
C THR A 190 -14.83 -0.05 1.43
N VAL A 191 -13.74 -0.10 0.65
CA VAL A 191 -13.82 -0.42 -0.79
C VAL A 191 -14.29 -1.86 -1.01
N ALA A 192 -13.80 -2.82 -0.21
CA ALA A 192 -14.24 -4.21 -0.30
C ALA A 192 -15.76 -4.36 -0.06
N ILE A 193 -16.30 -3.69 0.96
CA ILE A 193 -17.74 -3.70 1.25
C ILE A 193 -18.52 -3.13 0.06
N LEU A 194 -18.11 -1.99 -0.49
CA LEU A 194 -18.78 -1.38 -1.64
C LEU A 194 -18.77 -2.29 -2.87
N LEU A 195 -17.63 -2.91 -3.18
CA LEU A 195 -17.53 -3.86 -4.30
C LEU A 195 -18.43 -5.08 -4.10
N VAL A 196 -18.53 -5.58 -2.88
CA VAL A 196 -19.43 -6.70 -2.56
C VAL A 196 -20.90 -6.29 -2.66
N VAL A 197 -21.27 -5.10 -2.19
CA VAL A 197 -22.63 -4.56 -2.34
C VAL A 197 -23.00 -4.48 -3.81
N VAL A 198 -22.13 -3.90 -4.65
CA VAL A 198 -22.36 -3.84 -6.10
C VAL A 198 -22.50 -5.23 -6.71
N ALA A 199 -21.62 -6.17 -6.33
CA ALA A 199 -21.68 -7.54 -6.82
C ALA A 199 -22.96 -8.28 -6.37
N SER A 200 -23.43 -8.07 -5.14
CA SER A 200 -24.71 -8.63 -4.65
C SER A 200 -25.90 -8.05 -5.38
N TYR A 201 -25.89 -6.74 -5.63
CA TYR A 201 -26.94 -6.06 -6.40
C TYR A 201 -27.04 -6.59 -7.84
N ILE A 202 -25.91 -6.75 -8.54
CA ILE A 202 -25.87 -7.30 -9.91
C ILE A 202 -26.40 -8.73 -9.95
N ARG A 203 -26.19 -9.52 -8.90
CA ARG A 203 -26.71 -10.90 -8.80
C ARG A 203 -28.18 -10.99 -8.40
N GLY A 204 -28.79 -9.87 -7.99
CA GLY A 204 -30.16 -9.85 -7.49
C GLY A 204 -30.34 -10.41 -6.09
N ASP A 205 -29.24 -10.49 -5.30
CA ASP A 205 -29.30 -10.98 -3.92
C ASP A 205 -30.02 -9.96 -3.04
N SER A 206 -30.94 -10.42 -2.17
CA SER A 206 -31.66 -9.56 -1.23
C SER A 206 -30.78 -9.03 -0.11
N ASP A 207 -29.74 -9.76 0.23
CA ASP A 207 -28.80 -9.44 1.31
C ASP A 207 -27.36 -9.45 0.81
N THR A 208 -26.54 -8.55 1.34
CA THR A 208 -25.08 -8.54 1.08
C THR A 208 -24.41 -9.60 1.94
N VAL A 209 -24.11 -10.77 1.36
CA VAL A 209 -23.50 -11.90 2.05
C VAL A 209 -22.13 -12.22 1.47
N VAL A 210 -21.10 -12.32 2.33
CA VAL A 210 -19.72 -12.67 1.97
C VAL A 210 -19.25 -13.84 2.82
N TRP A 211 -18.80 -14.93 2.18
CA TRP A 211 -18.38 -16.17 2.86
C TRP A 211 -19.40 -16.67 3.90
N GLY A 212 -20.69 -16.56 3.57
CA GLY A 212 -21.79 -17.01 4.43
C GLY A 212 -22.09 -16.10 5.62
N ARG A 213 -21.57 -14.88 5.65
CA ARG A 213 -21.85 -13.89 6.70
C ARG A 213 -22.47 -12.65 6.08
N LYS A 214 -23.57 -12.19 6.65
CA LYS A 214 -24.25 -10.95 6.25
C LYS A 214 -23.42 -9.73 6.69
N VAL A 215 -23.22 -8.80 5.79
CA VAL A 215 -22.65 -7.49 6.10
C VAL A 215 -23.75 -6.62 6.72
N MET A 216 -23.50 -6.01 7.87
CA MET A 216 -24.48 -5.16 8.54
C MET A 216 -24.73 -3.90 7.70
N GLU A 217 -25.99 -3.47 7.64
CA GLU A 217 -26.38 -2.27 6.88
C GLU A 217 -25.67 -1.01 7.36
N GLU A 218 -25.41 -0.89 8.66
CA GLU A 218 -24.65 0.21 9.23
C GLU A 218 -23.24 0.33 8.63
N ASN A 219 -22.55 -0.81 8.45
CA ASN A 219 -21.24 -0.84 7.81
C ASN A 219 -21.31 -0.42 6.33
N ILE A 220 -22.39 -0.80 5.64
CA ILE A 220 -22.60 -0.40 4.24
C ILE A 220 -22.84 1.11 4.16
N ARG A 221 -23.71 1.66 4.98
CA ARG A 221 -23.99 3.11 5.03
C ARG A 221 -22.72 3.90 5.36
N THR A 222 -21.97 3.46 6.37
CA THR A 222 -20.69 4.08 6.75
C THR A 222 -19.69 4.03 5.61
N ALA A 223 -19.57 2.90 4.91
CA ALA A 223 -18.68 2.76 3.77
C ALA A 223 -19.03 3.71 2.62
N VAL A 224 -20.33 3.87 2.30
CA VAL A 224 -20.82 4.80 1.29
C VAL A 224 -20.44 6.24 1.67
N VAL A 225 -20.75 6.66 2.90
CA VAL A 225 -20.48 8.03 3.36
C VAL A 225 -18.98 8.34 3.30
N ILE A 226 -18.14 7.46 3.83
CA ILE A 226 -16.68 7.65 3.83
C ILE A 226 -16.15 7.76 2.39
N PHE A 227 -16.60 6.87 1.50
CA PHE A 227 -16.12 6.85 0.11
C PHE A 227 -16.49 8.14 -0.63
N PHE A 228 -17.75 8.55 -0.57
CA PHE A 228 -18.19 9.78 -1.24
C PHE A 228 -17.57 11.03 -0.64
N PHE A 229 -17.41 11.09 0.69
CA PHE A 229 -16.73 12.21 1.35
C PHE A 229 -15.26 12.31 0.89
N ALA A 230 -14.52 11.20 0.88
CA ALA A 230 -13.14 11.17 0.41
C ALA A 230 -13.02 11.58 -1.07
N LEU A 231 -13.93 11.08 -1.91
CA LEU A 231 -13.96 11.42 -3.33
C LEU A 231 -14.23 12.93 -3.54
N THR A 232 -15.20 13.48 -2.80
CA THR A 232 -15.52 14.92 -2.86
C THR A 232 -14.34 15.78 -2.40
N MET A 233 -13.67 15.37 -1.32
CA MET A 233 -12.48 16.07 -0.82
C MET A 233 -11.34 16.05 -1.86
N ALA A 234 -11.05 14.88 -2.44
CA ALA A 234 -10.03 14.75 -3.46
C ALA A 234 -10.34 15.61 -4.71
N PHE A 235 -11.59 15.57 -5.17
CA PHE A 235 -12.03 16.39 -6.30
C PHE A 235 -11.92 17.89 -6.01
N THR A 236 -12.41 18.35 -4.86
CA THR A 236 -12.35 19.77 -4.46
C THR A 236 -10.91 20.24 -4.34
N ALA A 237 -10.04 19.47 -3.70
CA ALA A 237 -8.63 19.79 -3.57
C ALA A 237 -7.92 19.87 -4.94
N THR A 238 -8.25 18.96 -5.86
CA THR A 238 -7.71 18.99 -7.23
C THR A 238 -8.13 20.25 -7.98
N VAL A 239 -9.41 20.62 -7.92
CA VAL A 239 -9.92 21.85 -8.57
C VAL A 239 -9.24 23.09 -8.01
N LEU A 240 -9.09 23.17 -6.68
CA LEU A 240 -8.40 24.28 -6.04
C LEU A 240 -6.92 24.34 -6.47
N LEU A 241 -6.23 23.21 -6.51
CA LEU A 241 -4.83 23.14 -6.92
C LEU A 241 -4.64 23.59 -8.36
N ILE A 242 -5.48 23.13 -9.31
CA ILE A 242 -5.47 23.59 -10.70
C ILE A 242 -5.67 25.10 -10.78
N SER A 243 -6.62 25.64 -10.02
CA SER A 243 -6.96 27.07 -10.03
C SER A 243 -5.80 27.95 -9.57
N VAL A 244 -4.95 27.44 -8.65
CA VAL A 244 -3.83 28.19 -8.09
C VAL A 244 -2.55 27.99 -8.93
N THR A 245 -2.28 26.77 -9.39
CA THR A 245 -1.01 26.44 -10.07
C THR A 245 -1.09 26.53 -11.58
N GLY A 246 -2.27 26.37 -12.19
CA GLY A 246 -2.42 26.22 -13.64
C GLY A 246 -1.81 24.95 -14.22
N SER A 247 -1.43 23.98 -13.37
CA SER A 247 -0.80 22.72 -13.78
C SER A 247 -1.79 21.75 -14.44
N PRO A 248 -1.34 20.79 -15.25
CA PRO A 248 -2.18 19.79 -15.88
C PRO A 248 -3.02 19.00 -14.85
N LEU A 249 -4.22 18.62 -15.26
CA LEU A 249 -5.17 17.88 -14.39
C LEU A 249 -4.55 16.62 -13.78
N LEU A 250 -3.80 15.85 -14.56
CA LEU A 250 -3.19 14.59 -14.11
C LEU A 250 -2.19 14.83 -12.97
N ASP A 251 -1.33 15.85 -13.12
CA ASP A 251 -0.31 16.20 -12.14
C ASP A 251 -0.95 16.69 -10.83
N CYS A 252 -2.00 17.53 -10.95
CA CYS A 252 -2.72 18.02 -9.78
C CYS A 252 -3.48 16.87 -9.06
N LEU A 253 -4.10 15.97 -9.80
CA LEU A 253 -4.79 14.81 -9.24
C LEU A 253 -3.79 13.85 -8.56
N TYR A 254 -2.63 13.65 -9.18
CA TYR A 254 -1.54 12.86 -8.60
C TYR A 254 -1.04 13.49 -7.29
N ALA A 255 -0.73 14.77 -7.31
CA ALA A 255 -0.26 15.51 -6.13
C ALA A 255 -1.29 15.49 -4.99
N VAL A 256 -2.58 15.66 -5.28
CA VAL A 256 -3.66 15.56 -4.29
C VAL A 256 -3.75 14.14 -3.73
N SER A 257 -3.72 13.11 -4.59
CA SER A 257 -3.75 11.72 -4.15
C SER A 257 -2.56 11.38 -3.26
N TYR A 258 -1.39 11.92 -3.59
CA TYR A 258 -0.16 11.73 -2.83
C TYR A 258 -0.18 12.50 -1.50
N THR A 259 -0.53 13.78 -1.50
CA THR A 259 -0.42 14.68 -0.34
C THR A 259 -1.56 14.50 0.66
N HIS A 260 -2.80 14.38 0.17
CA HIS A 260 -3.99 14.30 1.05
C HIS A 260 -4.34 12.90 1.52
N LEU A 261 -3.87 11.87 0.80
CA LEU A 261 -4.13 10.48 1.13
C LEU A 261 -2.91 9.77 1.72
N THR A 262 -1.71 10.30 1.46
CA THR A 262 -0.46 9.88 2.10
C THR A 262 0.04 10.98 3.05
N LEU A 263 0.85 10.64 4.03
CA LEU A 263 1.55 11.64 4.83
C LEU A 263 2.53 12.42 3.94
N PRO A 264 2.71 13.74 4.15
CA PRO A 264 3.63 14.53 3.35
C PRO A 264 5.05 13.97 3.48
N THR A 265 5.59 13.57 2.36
CA THR A 265 7.00 13.17 2.24
C THR A 265 7.77 14.31 1.60
N ASN A 266 9.07 14.43 1.90
CA ASN A 266 9.94 15.50 1.40
C ASN A 266 10.27 15.42 -0.09
N SER A 267 9.49 14.71 -0.88
CA SER A 267 9.66 14.60 -2.33
C SER A 267 8.89 15.69 -3.10
N LEU A 268 9.03 16.93 -2.66
CA LEU A 268 8.66 18.12 -3.43
C LEU A 268 9.88 18.70 -4.13
#